data_ff8f757adf44725096d485d889281867
#
_entry.id   ff8f757adf44725096d485d889281867
#
_cell.length_a   1.000
_cell.length_b   1.000
_cell.length_c   1.000
_cell.angle_alpha   90.00
_cell.angle_beta   90.00
_cell.angle_gamma   90.00
#
_symmetry.space_group_name_H-M   'P 1'
#
loop_
_entity.id
_entity.type
_entity.pdbx_description
1 polymer ?
#
loop_
_entity_poly.entity_id
_entity_poly.type
_entity_poly.pdbx_seq_one_letter_code
_entity_poly.pdbx_strand_id
1 'polypeptide(L)'
;MSYESVPDDSTHQEISRPAMRMPGTVHSARLAAWSLAAFGATLTIIAWRAENFELAGAMVFGYFFAWVLAVVACAFGIVGRSAQVIGVALAALEAFVCLGLVAIGPLTGFLGLGLSMVVVVLLCKGDSSAWFTRTR
;
A
#
# COMPACT_ATOMS: atom_id res chain seq x y z
N MET A 1 -6.89 -51.15 48.18
CA MET A 1 -7.08 -50.69 46.77
C MET A 1 -7.05 -49.20 46.81
N SER A 2 -5.86 -48.61 46.52
CA SER A 2 -5.69 -47.19 46.48
C SER A 2 -5.97 -46.72 45.05
N TYR A 3 -7.02 -45.93 44.86
CA TYR A 3 -7.26 -45.24 43.58
C TYR A 3 -6.33 -44.04 43.52
N GLU A 4 -5.29 -44.21 42.76
CA GLU A 4 -4.40 -43.12 42.37
C GLU A 4 -5.16 -42.22 41.44
N SER A 5 -5.57 -41.04 41.93
CA SER A 5 -6.20 -40.00 41.16
C SER A 5 -5.16 -39.44 40.17
N VAL A 6 -5.30 -39.78 38.89
CA VAL A 6 -4.61 -39.16 37.80
C VAL A 6 -4.95 -37.66 37.81
N PRO A 7 -4.00 -36.77 37.97
CA PRO A 7 -4.27 -35.34 37.80
C PRO A 7 -4.70 -35.12 36.35
N ASP A 8 -5.92 -34.67 36.17
CA ASP A 8 -6.44 -34.18 34.91
C ASP A 8 -5.71 -32.86 34.57
N ASP A 9 -4.52 -33.00 33.96
CA ASP A 9 -3.72 -31.89 33.46
C ASP A 9 -4.27 -31.47 32.12
N SER A 10 -5.57 -31.28 32.04
CA SER A 10 -6.22 -30.48 31.03
C SER A 10 -5.99 -29.01 31.33
N THR A 11 -4.72 -28.62 31.47
CA THR A 11 -4.32 -27.25 31.26
C THR A 11 -4.74 -26.96 29.83
N HIS A 12 -5.88 -26.31 29.73
CA HIS A 12 -6.29 -25.57 28.58
C HIS A 12 -5.11 -24.64 28.20
N GLN A 13 -4.20 -25.16 27.41
CA GLN A 13 -3.39 -24.30 26.55
C GLN A 13 -4.40 -23.56 25.69
N GLU A 14 -4.98 -22.50 26.25
CA GLU A 14 -5.46 -21.41 25.43
C GLU A 14 -4.28 -21.02 24.55
N ILE A 15 -4.23 -21.67 23.39
CA ILE A 15 -3.39 -21.23 22.29
C ILE A 15 -3.89 -19.82 22.02
N SER A 16 -3.28 -18.87 22.72
CA SER A 16 -3.41 -17.43 22.43
C SER A 16 -3.04 -17.30 20.97
N ARG A 17 -4.04 -17.38 20.09
CA ARG A 17 -3.85 -17.10 18.67
C ARG A 17 -3.22 -15.72 18.64
N PRO A 18 -1.96 -15.59 18.22
CA PRO A 18 -1.33 -14.28 18.18
C PRO A 18 -2.25 -13.39 17.36
N ALA A 19 -2.73 -12.33 17.98
CA ALA A 19 -3.60 -11.36 17.32
C ALA A 19 -2.96 -11.08 15.96
N MET A 20 -3.68 -11.35 14.86
CA MET A 20 -3.16 -11.24 13.49
C MET A 20 -2.84 -9.77 13.23
N ARG A 21 -1.66 -9.35 13.66
CA ARG A 21 -1.16 -8.00 13.38
C ARG A 21 -0.74 -7.95 11.92
N MET A 22 -1.26 -6.95 11.22
CA MET A 22 -0.84 -6.62 9.86
C MET A 22 0.68 -6.41 9.84
N PRO A 23 1.43 -7.05 8.92
CA PRO A 23 2.86 -6.84 8.81
C PRO A 23 3.19 -5.36 8.62
N GLY A 24 4.27 -4.90 9.24
CA GLY A 24 4.71 -3.50 9.12
C GLY A 24 4.96 -3.07 7.68
N THR A 25 5.39 -3.98 6.82
CA THR A 25 5.60 -3.74 5.38
C THR A 25 4.31 -3.36 4.65
N VAL A 26 3.18 -4.01 4.96
CA VAL A 26 1.87 -3.70 4.38
C VAL A 26 1.36 -2.35 4.89
N HIS A 27 1.57 -2.07 6.18
CA HIS A 27 1.23 -0.78 6.76
C HIS A 27 2.05 0.36 6.14
N SER A 28 3.36 0.15 5.97
CA SER A 28 4.24 1.12 5.31
C SER A 28 3.87 1.33 3.83
N ALA A 29 3.49 0.28 3.10
CA ALA A 29 3.01 0.39 1.73
C ALA A 29 1.72 1.23 1.65
N ARG A 30 0.82 1.04 2.60
CA ARG A 30 -0.41 1.83 2.71
C ARG A 30 -0.10 3.31 2.96
N LEU A 31 0.80 3.62 3.90
CA LEU A 31 1.22 5.00 4.18
C LEU A 31 1.89 5.63 2.97
N ALA A 32 2.77 4.90 2.26
CA ALA A 32 3.42 5.39 1.05
C ALA A 32 2.41 5.69 -0.07
N ALA A 33 1.39 4.85 -0.26
CA ALA A 33 0.32 5.10 -1.23
C ALA A 33 -0.49 6.36 -0.90
N TRP A 34 -0.82 6.56 0.37
CA TRP A 34 -1.51 7.77 0.82
C TRP A 34 -0.65 9.02 0.68
N SER A 35 0.65 8.93 0.99
CA SER A 35 1.59 10.05 0.80
C SER A 35 1.72 10.44 -0.66
N LEU A 36 1.76 9.46 -1.57
CA LEU A 36 1.80 9.70 -3.01
C LEU A 36 0.54 10.42 -3.50
N ALA A 37 -0.64 9.96 -3.05
CA ALA A 37 -1.91 10.59 -3.41
C ALA A 37 -2.03 12.03 -2.85
N ALA A 38 -1.61 12.25 -1.61
CA ALA A 38 -1.57 13.57 -1.00
C ALA A 38 -0.62 14.52 -1.72
N PHE A 39 0.54 14.02 -2.14
CA PHE A 39 1.52 14.77 -2.92
C PHE A 39 0.93 15.21 -4.28
N GLY A 40 0.30 14.29 -5.03
CA GLY A 40 -0.37 14.60 -6.28
C GLY A 40 -1.49 15.63 -6.11
N ALA A 41 -2.31 15.49 -5.06
CA ALA A 41 -3.37 16.46 -4.76
C ALA A 41 -2.81 17.85 -4.45
N THR A 42 -1.73 17.91 -3.67
CA THR A 42 -1.07 19.19 -3.33
C THR A 42 -0.55 19.89 -4.56
N LEU A 43 0.13 19.18 -5.46
CA LEU A 43 0.64 19.74 -6.72
C LEU A 43 -0.49 20.23 -7.63
N THR A 44 -1.59 19.47 -7.70
CA THR A 44 -2.77 19.87 -8.47
C THR A 44 -3.38 21.17 -7.93
N ILE A 45 -3.50 21.30 -6.61
CA ILE A 45 -4.05 22.50 -5.97
C ILE A 45 -3.12 23.71 -6.20
N ILE A 46 -1.80 23.52 -6.11
CA ILE A 46 -0.82 24.59 -6.36
C ILE A 46 -0.93 25.06 -7.80
N ALA A 47 -0.96 24.15 -8.78
CA ALA A 47 -1.10 24.47 -10.18
C ALA A 47 -2.42 25.20 -10.48
N TRP A 48 -3.52 24.74 -9.86
CA TRP A 48 -4.82 25.38 -9.97
C TRP A 48 -4.83 26.83 -9.43
N ARG A 49 -4.20 27.03 -8.26
CA ARG A 49 -4.09 28.37 -7.65
C ARG A 49 -3.19 29.33 -8.43
N ALA A 50 -2.23 28.77 -9.18
CA ALA A 50 -1.36 29.52 -10.07
C ALA A 50 -2.05 29.83 -11.43
N GLU A 51 -3.35 29.54 -11.57
CA GLU A 51 -4.14 29.71 -12.81
C GLU A 51 -3.57 28.97 -14.01
N ASN A 52 -2.68 28.00 -13.77
CA ASN A 52 -2.11 27.15 -14.80
C ASN A 52 -2.95 25.88 -14.98
N PHE A 53 -4.06 26.01 -15.71
CA PHE A 53 -5.03 24.92 -15.90
C PHE A 53 -4.47 23.75 -16.71
N GLU A 54 -3.55 24.01 -17.64
CA GLU A 54 -2.90 22.94 -18.40
C GLU A 54 -2.03 22.07 -17.48
N LEU A 55 -1.23 22.71 -16.63
CA LEU A 55 -0.40 22.01 -15.65
C LEU A 55 -1.27 21.30 -14.61
N ALA A 56 -2.34 21.92 -14.13
CA ALA A 56 -3.28 21.28 -13.20
C ALA A 56 -3.91 20.04 -13.81
N GLY A 57 -4.34 20.11 -15.08
CA GLY A 57 -4.84 18.96 -15.84
C GLY A 57 -3.81 17.85 -15.97
N ALA A 58 -2.57 18.19 -16.32
CA ALA A 58 -1.48 17.22 -16.43
C ALA A 58 -1.20 16.53 -15.07
N MET A 59 -1.28 17.26 -13.95
CA MET A 59 -1.12 16.68 -12.60
C MET A 59 -2.28 15.76 -12.23
N VAL A 60 -3.52 16.11 -12.58
CA VAL A 60 -4.69 15.23 -12.36
C VAL A 60 -4.51 13.91 -13.09
N PHE A 61 -4.17 13.95 -14.37
CA PHE A 61 -3.94 12.74 -15.17
C PHE A 61 -2.69 11.98 -14.69
N GLY A 62 -1.63 12.71 -14.34
CA GLY A 62 -0.37 12.14 -13.92
C GLY A 62 -0.45 11.39 -12.60
N TYR A 63 -1.28 11.81 -11.66
CA TYR A 63 -1.46 11.17 -10.35
C TYR A 63 -2.79 10.42 -10.20
N PHE A 64 -3.50 10.19 -11.30
CA PHE A 64 -4.78 9.47 -11.28
C PHE A 64 -4.65 8.08 -10.66
N PHE A 65 -3.64 7.31 -11.08
CA PHE A 65 -3.40 5.97 -10.56
C PHE A 65 -2.98 5.99 -9.08
N ALA A 66 -2.29 7.04 -8.63
CA ALA A 66 -1.98 7.22 -7.21
C ALA A 66 -3.24 7.37 -6.36
N TRP A 67 -4.24 8.08 -6.82
CA TRP A 67 -5.51 8.22 -6.09
C TRP A 67 -6.29 6.91 -6.08
N VAL A 68 -6.34 6.19 -7.20
CA VAL A 68 -6.94 4.85 -7.26
C VAL A 68 -6.19 3.89 -6.32
N LEU A 69 -4.86 3.95 -6.32
CA LEU A 69 -4.01 3.15 -5.43
C LEU A 69 -4.29 3.46 -3.95
N ALA A 70 -4.49 4.73 -3.59
CA ALA A 70 -4.84 5.12 -2.22
C ALA A 70 -6.18 4.53 -1.77
N VAL A 71 -7.17 4.45 -2.67
CA VAL A 71 -8.46 3.79 -2.40
C VAL A 71 -8.25 2.28 -2.22
N VAL A 72 -7.49 1.64 -3.11
CA VAL A 72 -7.16 0.20 -3.01
C VAL A 72 -6.34 -0.09 -1.75
N ALA A 73 -5.49 0.83 -1.32
CA ALA A 73 -4.71 0.70 -0.09
C ALA A 73 -5.59 0.60 1.17
N CYS A 74 -6.83 1.12 1.15
CA CYS A 74 -7.81 0.87 2.21
C CYS A 74 -8.17 -0.61 2.32
N ALA A 75 -8.18 -1.34 1.20
CA ALA A 75 -8.48 -2.76 1.13
C ALA A 75 -7.27 -3.66 1.48
N PHE A 76 -6.07 -3.13 1.70
CA PHE A 76 -4.89 -3.92 2.09
C PHE A 76 -5.04 -4.61 3.46
N GLY A 77 -6.00 -4.16 4.27
CA GLY A 77 -6.39 -4.86 5.50
C GLY A 77 -7.22 -6.12 5.27
N ILE A 78 -7.79 -6.27 4.07
CA ILE A 78 -8.57 -7.44 3.66
C ILE A 78 -7.60 -8.42 3.01
N VAL A 79 -7.48 -9.61 3.58
CA VAL A 79 -6.60 -10.66 3.06
C VAL A 79 -7.07 -11.10 1.68
N GLY A 80 -6.19 -11.00 0.67
CA GLY A 80 -6.49 -11.46 -0.67
C GLY A 80 -5.36 -11.14 -1.66
N ARG A 81 -4.91 -12.16 -2.39
CA ARG A 81 -3.86 -12.01 -3.40
C ARG A 81 -4.22 -10.99 -4.49
N SER A 82 -5.52 -10.84 -4.78
CA SER A 82 -6.01 -9.85 -5.74
C SER A 82 -5.67 -8.42 -5.34
N ALA A 83 -5.78 -8.07 -4.06
CA ALA A 83 -5.44 -6.73 -3.55
C ALA A 83 -3.95 -6.42 -3.75
N GLN A 84 -3.07 -7.40 -3.53
CA GLN A 84 -1.63 -7.27 -3.78
C GLN A 84 -1.35 -7.04 -5.27
N VAL A 85 -1.90 -7.89 -6.15
CA VAL A 85 -1.66 -7.81 -7.59
C VAL A 85 -2.16 -6.47 -8.16
N ILE A 86 -3.36 -6.04 -7.77
CA ILE A 86 -3.93 -4.75 -8.20
C ILE A 86 -3.08 -3.60 -7.67
N GLY A 87 -2.65 -3.65 -6.40
CA GLY A 87 -1.80 -2.62 -5.81
C GLY A 87 -0.45 -2.48 -6.52
N VAL A 88 0.21 -3.60 -6.83
CA VAL A 88 1.48 -3.62 -7.58
C VAL A 88 1.28 -3.11 -9.00
N ALA A 89 0.23 -3.55 -9.69
CA ALA A 89 -0.07 -3.10 -11.05
C ALA A 89 -0.33 -1.58 -11.12
N LEU A 90 -1.13 -1.05 -10.19
CA LEU A 90 -1.41 0.38 -10.11
C LEU A 90 -0.15 1.20 -9.79
N ALA A 91 0.67 0.73 -8.85
CA ALA A 91 1.92 1.41 -8.50
C ALA A 91 2.93 1.38 -9.67
N ALA A 92 2.97 0.30 -10.45
CA ALA A 92 3.80 0.20 -11.65
C ALA A 92 3.32 1.13 -12.77
N LEU A 93 2.00 1.23 -12.97
CA LEU A 93 1.41 2.18 -13.92
C LEU A 93 1.70 3.62 -13.51
N GLU A 94 1.54 3.95 -12.24
CA GLU A 94 1.88 5.27 -11.71
C GLU A 94 3.35 5.59 -11.91
N ALA A 95 4.27 4.65 -11.64
CA ALA A 95 5.69 4.83 -11.88
C ALA A 95 5.99 5.12 -13.35
N PHE A 96 5.31 4.43 -14.27
CA PHE A 96 5.45 4.67 -15.71
C PHE A 96 4.96 6.05 -16.12
N VAL A 97 3.82 6.49 -15.58
CA VAL A 97 3.29 7.85 -15.83
C VAL A 97 4.21 8.93 -15.25
N CYS A 98 4.72 8.72 -14.02
CA CYS A 98 5.67 9.64 -13.38
C CYS A 98 6.96 9.78 -14.19
N LEU A 99 7.39 8.72 -14.87
CA LEU A 99 8.53 8.80 -15.80
C LEU A 99 8.25 9.79 -16.94
N GLY A 100 7.04 9.81 -17.48
CA GLY A 100 6.60 10.83 -18.45
C GLY A 100 6.56 12.24 -17.86
N LEU A 101 6.15 12.39 -16.60
CA LEU A 101 6.11 13.67 -15.90
C LEU A 101 7.50 14.26 -15.63
N VAL A 102 8.57 13.48 -15.63
CA VAL A 102 9.95 13.97 -15.52
C VAL A 102 10.28 14.95 -16.65
N ALA A 103 9.71 14.75 -17.83
CA ALA A 103 9.91 15.65 -18.97
C ALA A 103 9.24 17.02 -18.77
N ILE A 104 8.14 17.08 -18.00
CA ILE A 104 7.39 18.32 -17.73
C ILE A 104 7.98 19.04 -16.51
N GLY A 105 8.33 18.30 -15.47
CA GLY A 105 8.92 18.83 -14.23
C GLY A 105 9.76 17.77 -13.55
N PRO A 106 11.10 17.82 -13.66
CA PRO A 106 11.96 16.74 -13.19
C PRO A 106 11.78 16.44 -11.69
N LEU A 107 11.65 17.46 -10.86
CA LEU A 107 11.49 17.26 -9.41
C LEU A 107 10.20 16.50 -9.08
N THR A 108 9.09 16.88 -9.70
CA THR A 108 7.77 16.24 -9.45
C THR A 108 7.73 14.82 -9.96
N GLY A 109 8.28 14.57 -11.16
CA GLY A 109 8.37 13.24 -11.75
C GLY A 109 9.24 12.28 -10.93
N PHE A 110 10.43 12.72 -10.51
CA PHE A 110 11.34 11.90 -9.70
C PHE A 110 10.79 11.56 -8.33
N LEU A 111 10.13 12.50 -7.65
CA LEU A 111 9.50 12.24 -6.36
C LEU A 111 8.34 11.23 -6.48
N GLY A 112 7.48 11.41 -7.48
CA GLY A 112 6.39 10.47 -7.77
C GLY A 112 6.92 9.07 -8.11
N LEU A 113 7.94 9.00 -8.98
CA LEU A 113 8.58 7.74 -9.35
C LEU A 113 9.20 7.03 -8.13
N GLY A 114 9.92 7.76 -7.29
CA GLY A 114 10.54 7.20 -6.07
C GLY A 114 9.50 6.63 -5.11
N LEU A 115 8.42 7.37 -4.84
CA LEU A 115 7.33 6.89 -3.97
C LEU A 115 6.62 5.67 -4.55
N SER A 116 6.33 5.66 -5.85
CA SER A 116 5.71 4.52 -6.53
C SER A 116 6.59 3.27 -6.45
N MET A 117 7.91 3.42 -6.66
CA MET A 117 8.86 2.31 -6.52
C MET A 117 8.92 1.77 -5.09
N VAL A 118 8.86 2.64 -4.08
CA VAL A 118 8.80 2.22 -2.67
C VAL A 118 7.55 1.36 -2.42
N VAL A 119 6.39 1.74 -2.95
CA VAL A 119 5.15 0.96 -2.83
C VAL A 119 5.32 -0.42 -3.47
N VAL A 120 5.86 -0.50 -4.70
CA VAL A 120 6.09 -1.77 -5.39
C VAL A 120 7.00 -2.67 -4.57
N VAL A 121 8.15 -2.16 -4.11
CA VAL A 121 9.12 -2.93 -3.32
C VAL A 121 8.50 -3.44 -2.01
N LEU A 122 7.74 -2.60 -1.31
CA LEU A 122 7.11 -2.98 -0.05
C LEU A 122 6.03 -4.06 -0.24
N LEU A 123 5.23 -3.98 -1.33
CA LEU A 123 4.22 -4.98 -1.64
C LEU A 123 4.81 -6.30 -2.15
N CYS A 124 5.98 -6.26 -2.80
CA CYS A 124 6.68 -7.45 -3.29
C CYS A 124 7.53 -8.14 -2.22
N LYS A 125 7.74 -7.54 -1.04
CA LYS A 125 8.46 -8.18 0.05
C LYS A 125 7.77 -9.46 0.51
N GLY A 126 8.58 -10.47 0.88
CA GLY A 126 8.10 -11.79 1.28
C GLY A 126 7.05 -11.78 2.39
N ASP A 127 7.21 -10.90 3.40
CA ASP A 127 6.26 -10.75 4.50
C ASP A 127 4.88 -10.25 4.02
N SER A 128 4.86 -9.31 3.07
CA SER A 128 3.64 -8.81 2.45
C SER A 128 2.99 -9.88 1.58
N SER A 129 3.78 -10.59 0.77
CA SER A 129 3.30 -11.70 -0.05
C SER A 129 2.69 -12.81 0.81
N ALA A 130 3.35 -13.19 1.91
CA ALA A 130 2.84 -14.18 2.86
C ALA A 130 1.51 -13.74 3.52
N TRP A 131 1.34 -12.44 3.78
CA TRP A 131 0.09 -11.89 4.31
C TRP A 131 -1.07 -12.06 3.33
N PHE A 132 -0.86 -11.71 2.06
CA PHE A 132 -1.91 -11.74 1.04
C PHE A 132 -2.22 -13.15 0.52
N THR A 133 -1.31 -14.13 0.70
CA THR A 133 -1.53 -15.52 0.29
C THR A 133 -2.17 -16.39 1.38
N ARG A 134 -2.35 -15.88 2.60
CA ARG A 134 -3.07 -16.60 3.65
C ARG A 134 -4.52 -16.79 3.23
N THR A 135 -4.89 -18.03 2.98
CA THR A 135 -6.31 -18.42 2.84
C THR A 135 -6.96 -18.41 4.23
N ARG A 136 -8.13 -17.79 4.33
CA ARG A 136 -9.01 -17.92 5.50
C ARG A 136 -9.64 -19.28 5.54
#